data_0e2c1bb047ed4396bfe184991d8aba4a
#
_entry.id   0e2c1bb047ed4396bfe184991d8aba4a
#
_cell.length_a   1.000
_cell.length_b   1.000
_cell.length_c   1.000
_cell.angle_alpha   90.00
_cell.angle_beta   90.00
_cell.angle_gamma   90.00
#
_symmetry.space_group_name_H-M   'P 1'
#
loop_
_entity.id
_entity.type
_entity.pdbx_description
1 polymer ?
#
loop_
_entity_poly.entity_id
_entity_poly.type
_entity_poly.pdbx_seq_one_letter_code
_entity_poly.pdbx_strand_id
1 'polypeptide(L)'
;MNPGVREGIYLYPGEIKKLRLEDGSELEQDEFERIRLEYALPRAKHRAIAILAKRDKTEQELREKLLQSLTDTQSLEEAISYMKACGYVDDTQYARDYLYFKKGRKSFLQIKMELQKKGIPAEVLETVFEEEGSQQMEDILEQVRKYMRKFPELDFPARQKVYAHFARKGYAGDLIREAIDKIEELEE
;
A
#
# COMPACT_ATOMS: atom_id res chain seq x y z
N MET A 1 -7.11 23.13 -2.53
CA MET A 1 -7.39 23.29 -3.97
C MET A 1 -6.14 23.81 -4.65
N ASN A 2 -5.63 23.08 -5.62
CA ASN A 2 -4.43 23.48 -6.36
C ASN A 2 -4.88 24.38 -7.54
N PRO A 3 -4.51 25.66 -7.63
CA PRO A 3 -5.11 26.61 -8.58
C PRO A 3 -4.62 26.47 -10.02
N GLY A 4 -4.34 25.27 -10.49
CA GLY A 4 -3.82 25.05 -11.86
C GLY A 4 -4.35 23.82 -12.59
N VAL A 5 -5.16 22.99 -11.95
CA VAL A 5 -5.74 21.81 -12.63
C VAL A 5 -7.12 22.24 -13.17
N ARG A 6 -7.24 22.41 -14.49
CA ARG A 6 -8.55 22.52 -15.13
C ARG A 6 -9.21 21.15 -15.07
N GLU A 7 -10.23 21.01 -14.24
CA GLU A 7 -11.11 19.84 -14.28
C GLU A 7 -11.84 19.82 -15.62
N GLY A 8 -11.82 18.68 -16.28
CA GLY A 8 -12.50 18.57 -17.58
C GLY A 8 -12.42 17.15 -18.13
N ILE A 9 -13.38 16.85 -18.98
CA ILE A 9 -13.47 15.58 -19.68
C ILE A 9 -12.69 15.68 -20.98
N TYR A 10 -11.80 14.74 -21.22
CA TYR A 10 -11.17 14.60 -22.53
C TYR A 10 -12.07 13.79 -23.47
N LEU A 11 -12.39 14.38 -24.63
CA LEU A 11 -13.14 13.73 -25.70
C LEU A 11 -12.26 13.57 -26.95
N TYR A 12 -12.40 12.45 -27.63
CA TYR A 12 -11.75 12.26 -28.92
C TYR A 12 -12.50 12.97 -30.05
N PRO A 13 -11.84 13.33 -31.16
CA PRO A 13 -12.48 14.07 -32.26
C PRO A 13 -13.76 13.42 -32.79
N GLY A 14 -13.82 12.07 -32.84
CA GLY A 14 -14.99 11.32 -33.25
C GLY A 14 -16.18 11.47 -32.29
N GLU A 15 -15.90 11.60 -30.99
CA GLU A 15 -16.91 11.78 -29.93
C GLU A 15 -17.46 13.20 -29.98
N ILE A 16 -16.57 14.19 -30.13
CA ILE A 16 -16.95 15.61 -30.30
C ILE A 16 -17.89 15.74 -31.51
N LYS A 17 -17.56 15.11 -32.65
CA LYS A 17 -18.41 15.11 -33.85
C LYS A 17 -19.76 14.44 -33.60
N LYS A 18 -19.77 13.29 -32.90
CA LYS A 18 -21.00 12.54 -32.58
C LYS A 18 -21.92 13.37 -31.67
N LEU A 19 -21.33 14.07 -30.71
CA LEU A 19 -22.04 14.95 -29.76
C LEU A 19 -22.40 16.31 -30.37
N ARG A 20 -21.91 16.63 -31.57
CA ARG A 20 -22.12 17.93 -32.24
C ARG A 20 -21.63 19.12 -31.41
N LEU A 21 -20.54 18.91 -30.67
CA LEU A 21 -19.92 19.98 -29.88
C LEU A 21 -18.99 20.83 -30.77
N GLU A 22 -19.02 22.12 -30.54
CA GLU A 22 -18.15 23.11 -31.21
C GLU A 22 -17.34 23.87 -30.15
N ASP A 23 -16.26 24.50 -30.56
CA ASP A 23 -15.44 25.30 -29.66
C ASP A 23 -16.27 26.48 -29.13
N GLY A 24 -16.30 26.65 -27.80
CA GLY A 24 -17.13 27.61 -27.11
C GLY A 24 -18.57 27.19 -26.86
N SER A 25 -18.98 25.96 -27.18
CA SER A 25 -20.29 25.45 -26.78
C SER A 25 -20.43 25.43 -25.25
N GLU A 26 -21.56 25.93 -24.76
CA GLU A 26 -21.95 25.78 -23.35
C GLU A 26 -22.78 24.50 -23.19
N LEU A 27 -22.47 23.72 -22.14
CA LEU A 27 -23.18 22.51 -21.80
C LEU A 27 -23.98 22.72 -20.52
N GLU A 28 -25.20 22.25 -20.51
CA GLU A 28 -25.97 22.12 -19.29
C GLU A 28 -25.38 21.03 -18.40
N GLN A 29 -25.53 21.17 -17.08
CA GLN A 29 -24.95 20.23 -16.10
C GLN A 29 -25.37 18.79 -16.37
N ASP A 30 -26.63 18.55 -16.71
CA ASP A 30 -27.14 17.20 -16.99
C ASP A 30 -26.54 16.60 -18.27
N GLU A 31 -26.28 17.44 -19.27
CA GLU A 31 -25.63 16.99 -20.51
C GLU A 31 -24.14 16.70 -20.27
N PHE A 32 -23.46 17.54 -19.50
CA PHE A 32 -22.07 17.29 -19.09
C PHE A 32 -21.97 15.97 -18.34
N GLU A 33 -22.88 15.73 -17.37
CA GLU A 33 -22.89 14.50 -16.57
C GLU A 33 -23.17 13.25 -17.43
N ARG A 34 -24.08 13.35 -18.39
CA ARG A 34 -24.32 12.28 -19.36
C ARG A 34 -23.08 11.94 -20.17
N ILE A 35 -22.38 12.95 -20.68
CA ILE A 35 -21.13 12.77 -21.44
C ILE A 35 -20.05 12.14 -20.55
N ARG A 36 -19.93 12.58 -19.30
CA ARG A 36 -19.01 12.01 -18.33
C ARG A 36 -19.27 10.52 -18.11
N LEU A 37 -20.51 10.14 -17.89
CA LEU A 37 -20.92 8.74 -17.67
C LEU A 37 -20.75 7.87 -18.92
N GLU A 38 -21.00 8.42 -20.10
CA GLU A 38 -20.91 7.69 -21.37
C GLU A 38 -19.46 7.49 -21.85
N TYR A 39 -18.58 8.46 -21.60
CA TYR A 39 -17.23 8.46 -22.17
C TYR A 39 -16.10 8.44 -21.12
N ALA A 40 -16.12 9.34 -20.14
CA ALA A 40 -15.01 9.52 -19.21
C ALA A 40 -14.92 8.39 -18.19
N LEU A 41 -16.02 8.03 -17.55
CA LEU A 41 -16.06 6.99 -16.52
C LEU A 41 -15.69 5.60 -17.07
N PRO A 42 -16.19 5.12 -18.23
CA PRO A 42 -15.75 3.85 -18.80
C PRO A 42 -14.25 3.85 -19.11
N ARG A 43 -13.72 4.96 -19.59
CA ARG A 43 -12.29 5.13 -19.86
C ARG A 43 -11.45 5.03 -18.59
N ALA A 44 -11.89 5.70 -17.50
CA ALA A 44 -11.25 5.63 -16.21
C ALA A 44 -11.24 4.19 -15.67
N LYS A 45 -12.35 3.47 -15.75
CA LYS A 45 -12.45 2.05 -15.37
C LYS A 45 -11.53 1.15 -16.21
N HIS A 46 -11.52 1.30 -17.52
CA HIS A 46 -10.62 0.53 -18.40
C HIS A 46 -9.15 0.81 -18.08
N ARG A 47 -8.80 2.08 -17.79
CA ARG A 47 -7.45 2.44 -17.41
C ARG A 47 -7.05 1.83 -16.07
N ALA A 48 -7.93 1.83 -15.08
CA ALA A 48 -7.70 1.18 -13.78
C ALA A 48 -7.46 -0.32 -13.94
N ILE A 49 -8.31 -1.02 -14.70
CA ILE A 49 -8.13 -2.44 -15.01
C ILE A 49 -6.78 -2.71 -15.67
N ALA A 50 -6.40 -1.91 -16.67
CA ALA A 50 -5.12 -2.06 -17.37
C ALA A 50 -3.88 -1.84 -16.46
N ILE A 51 -4.02 -1.02 -15.42
CA ILE A 51 -2.97 -0.80 -14.41
C ILE A 51 -2.89 -2.02 -13.48
N LEU A 52 -4.02 -2.47 -12.96
CA LEU A 52 -4.12 -3.57 -12.00
C LEU A 52 -3.78 -4.93 -12.62
N ALA A 53 -4.10 -5.15 -13.89
CA ALA A 53 -3.73 -6.36 -14.62
C ALA A 53 -2.21 -6.61 -14.73
N LYS A 54 -1.40 -5.58 -14.55
CA LYS A 54 0.07 -5.71 -14.56
C LYS A 54 0.64 -6.08 -13.20
N ARG A 55 0.06 -5.56 -12.14
CA ARG A 55 0.52 -5.74 -10.76
C ARG A 55 -0.50 -5.14 -9.79
N ASP A 56 -0.69 -5.79 -8.66
CA ASP A 56 -1.48 -5.28 -7.55
C ASP A 56 -0.98 -3.91 -7.09
N LYS A 57 -1.92 -3.06 -6.70
CA LYS A 57 -1.71 -1.70 -6.28
C LYS A 57 -2.54 -1.39 -5.05
N THR A 58 -1.99 -0.56 -4.16
CA THR A 58 -2.80 0.09 -3.14
C THR A 58 -3.74 1.11 -3.78
N GLU A 59 -4.79 1.49 -3.06
CA GLU A 59 -5.72 2.54 -3.51
C GLU A 59 -4.96 3.82 -3.88
N GLN A 60 -4.02 4.24 -3.05
CA GLN A 60 -3.20 5.44 -3.29
C GLN A 60 -2.31 5.29 -4.53
N GLU A 61 -1.63 4.16 -4.70
CA GLU A 61 -0.80 3.92 -5.88
C GLU A 61 -1.64 3.89 -7.18
N LEU A 62 -2.87 3.38 -7.13
CA LEU A 62 -3.79 3.40 -8.26
C LEU A 62 -4.25 4.83 -8.57
N ARG A 63 -4.66 5.59 -7.54
CA ARG A 63 -5.05 7.00 -7.65
C ARG A 63 -3.95 7.83 -8.31
N GLU A 64 -2.73 7.73 -7.84
CA GLU A 64 -1.58 8.44 -8.42
C GLU A 64 -1.34 8.08 -9.89
N LYS A 65 -1.51 6.82 -10.26
CA LYS A 65 -1.37 6.37 -11.64
C LYS A 65 -2.50 6.87 -12.55
N LEU A 66 -3.73 6.92 -12.05
CA LEU A 66 -4.86 7.46 -12.79
C LEU A 66 -4.74 8.97 -12.99
N LEU A 67 -4.32 9.73 -11.97
CA LEU A 67 -4.08 11.17 -12.04
C LEU A 67 -3.06 11.57 -13.12
N GLN A 68 -2.13 10.68 -13.49
CA GLN A 68 -1.17 10.95 -14.57
C GLN A 68 -1.81 11.01 -15.97
N SER A 69 -3.02 10.46 -16.12
CA SER A 69 -3.67 10.30 -17.44
C SER A 69 -5.12 10.77 -17.49
N LEU A 70 -5.70 11.11 -16.36
CA LEU A 70 -7.09 11.55 -16.25
C LEU A 70 -7.13 12.94 -15.61
N THR A 71 -7.97 13.79 -16.17
CA THR A 71 -8.20 15.17 -15.68
C THR A 71 -9.55 15.32 -14.96
N ASP A 72 -10.45 14.34 -15.17
CA ASP A 72 -11.74 14.28 -14.48
C ASP A 72 -11.60 13.50 -13.18
N THR A 73 -11.54 14.22 -12.07
CA THR A 73 -11.38 13.66 -10.72
C THR A 73 -12.59 12.85 -10.28
N GLN A 74 -13.80 13.22 -10.71
CA GLN A 74 -15.01 12.50 -10.35
C GLN A 74 -15.04 11.09 -10.98
N SER A 75 -14.78 10.97 -12.27
CA SER A 75 -14.67 9.65 -12.93
C SER A 75 -13.53 8.81 -12.39
N LEU A 76 -12.43 9.45 -11.95
CA LEU A 76 -11.30 8.77 -11.32
C LEU A 76 -11.75 8.13 -10.00
N GLU A 77 -12.36 8.90 -9.09
CA GLU A 77 -12.79 8.38 -7.79
C GLU A 77 -13.90 7.32 -7.92
N GLU A 78 -14.84 7.50 -8.85
CA GLU A 78 -15.84 6.48 -9.16
C GLU A 78 -15.22 5.19 -9.73
N ALA A 79 -14.18 5.30 -10.55
CA ALA A 79 -13.45 4.14 -11.05
C ALA A 79 -12.72 3.40 -9.93
N ILE A 80 -12.07 4.12 -9.00
CA ILE A 80 -11.43 3.52 -7.82
C ILE A 80 -12.47 2.81 -6.95
N SER A 81 -13.59 3.49 -6.64
CA SER A 81 -14.68 2.92 -5.86
C SER A 81 -15.23 1.63 -6.50
N TYR A 82 -15.36 1.63 -7.82
CA TYR A 82 -15.77 0.43 -8.57
C TYR A 82 -14.72 -0.70 -8.45
N MET A 83 -13.41 -0.41 -8.55
CA MET A 83 -12.36 -1.42 -8.40
C MET A 83 -12.35 -2.01 -6.98
N LYS A 84 -12.60 -1.19 -5.96
CA LYS A 84 -12.76 -1.65 -4.57
C LYS A 84 -13.98 -2.55 -4.41
N ALA A 85 -15.12 -2.13 -4.93
CA ALA A 85 -16.36 -2.91 -4.88
C ALA A 85 -16.26 -4.27 -5.59
N CYS A 86 -15.43 -4.36 -6.63
CA CYS A 86 -15.11 -5.61 -7.33
C CYS A 86 -13.99 -6.44 -6.67
N GLY A 87 -13.38 -5.97 -5.58
CA GLY A 87 -12.28 -6.65 -4.91
C GLY A 87 -10.93 -6.59 -5.65
N TYR A 88 -10.79 -5.75 -6.68
CA TYR A 88 -9.52 -5.57 -7.38
C TYR A 88 -8.54 -4.64 -6.64
N VAL A 89 -9.02 -3.88 -5.67
CA VAL A 89 -8.23 -3.04 -4.78
C VAL A 89 -8.71 -3.30 -3.35
N ASP A 90 -7.83 -3.83 -2.54
CA ASP A 90 -8.05 -4.11 -1.12
C ASP A 90 -6.74 -3.85 -0.37
N ASP A 91 -6.66 -2.70 0.30
CA ASP A 91 -5.47 -2.30 1.03
C ASP A 91 -5.20 -3.20 2.25
N THR A 92 -6.24 -3.80 2.83
CA THR A 92 -6.10 -4.75 3.94
C THR A 92 -5.46 -6.05 3.46
N GLN A 93 -5.97 -6.61 2.36
CA GLN A 93 -5.38 -7.82 1.78
C GLN A 93 -3.97 -7.55 1.25
N TYR A 94 -3.75 -6.40 0.60
CA TYR A 94 -2.41 -6.00 0.16
C TYR A 94 -1.42 -5.92 1.33
N ALA A 95 -1.82 -5.36 2.47
CA ALA A 95 -0.98 -5.26 3.66
C ALA A 95 -0.66 -6.64 4.25
N ARG A 96 -1.65 -7.56 4.32
CA ARG A 96 -1.44 -8.95 4.78
C ARG A 96 -0.45 -9.69 3.89
N ASP A 97 -0.63 -9.63 2.57
CA ASP A 97 0.25 -10.30 1.61
C ASP A 97 1.66 -9.73 1.68
N TYR A 98 1.78 -8.40 1.75
CA TYR A 98 3.08 -7.75 1.88
C TYR A 98 3.80 -8.15 3.18
N LEU A 99 3.08 -8.19 4.29
CA LEU A 99 3.59 -8.65 5.59
C LEU A 99 4.05 -10.11 5.50
N TYR A 100 3.22 -10.99 4.96
CA TYR A 100 3.53 -12.41 4.78
C TYR A 100 4.84 -12.63 3.99
N PHE A 101 5.03 -11.91 2.88
CA PHE A 101 6.24 -12.06 2.05
C PHE A 101 7.49 -11.39 2.64
N LYS A 102 7.33 -10.45 3.58
CA LYS A 102 8.45 -9.70 4.16
C LYS A 102 8.82 -10.13 5.58
N LYS A 103 7.90 -10.79 6.29
CA LYS A 103 8.18 -11.32 7.64
C LYS A 103 9.41 -12.25 7.60
N GLY A 104 10.16 -12.30 8.69
CA GLY A 104 11.42 -13.03 8.75
C GLY A 104 12.62 -12.35 8.06
N ARG A 105 12.40 -11.36 7.18
CA ARG A 105 13.46 -10.58 6.50
C ARG A 105 13.55 -9.16 7.02
N LYS A 106 12.42 -8.59 7.46
CA LYS A 106 12.29 -7.23 7.97
C LYS A 106 11.48 -7.25 9.27
N SER A 107 11.72 -6.28 10.14
CA SER A 107 10.89 -6.09 11.32
C SER A 107 9.51 -5.57 10.94
N PHE A 108 8.52 -5.75 11.82
CA PHE A 108 7.18 -5.19 11.65
C PHE A 108 7.22 -3.68 11.48
N LEU A 109 8.07 -2.99 12.23
CA LEU A 109 8.23 -1.53 12.11
C LEU A 109 8.68 -1.13 10.69
N GLN A 110 9.66 -1.82 10.14
CA GLN A 110 10.12 -1.55 8.77
C GLN A 110 9.03 -1.82 7.74
N ILE A 111 8.29 -2.93 7.89
CA ILE A 111 7.18 -3.28 6.99
C ILE A 111 6.07 -2.23 7.11
N LYS A 112 5.70 -1.82 8.33
CA LYS A 112 4.69 -0.79 8.58
C LYS A 112 5.05 0.53 7.89
N MET A 113 6.30 0.97 8.01
CA MET A 113 6.79 2.20 7.35
C MET A 113 6.76 2.10 5.82
N GLU A 114 7.05 0.93 5.25
CA GLU A 114 6.98 0.71 3.80
C GLU A 114 5.54 0.75 3.29
N LEU A 115 4.60 0.15 4.03
CA LEU A 115 3.18 0.18 3.70
C LEU A 115 2.57 1.58 3.85
N GLN A 116 2.98 2.34 4.87
CA GLN A 116 2.60 3.76 5.01
C GLN A 116 3.06 4.60 3.80
N LYS A 117 4.31 4.38 3.33
CA LYS A 117 4.82 5.04 2.12
C LYS A 117 4.05 4.67 0.85
N LYS A 118 3.37 3.54 0.84
CA LYS A 118 2.47 3.11 -0.23
C LYS A 118 1.06 3.66 -0.09
N GLY A 119 0.81 4.48 0.93
CA GLY A 119 -0.44 5.17 1.17
C GLY A 119 -1.51 4.34 1.86
N ILE A 120 -1.15 3.21 2.48
CA ILE A 120 -2.12 2.42 3.25
C ILE A 120 -2.47 3.18 4.53
N PRO A 121 -3.76 3.37 4.84
CA PRO A 121 -4.22 4.07 6.04
C PRO A 121 -3.72 3.45 7.33
N ALA A 122 -3.50 4.30 8.35
CA ALA A 122 -2.99 3.85 9.65
C ALA A 122 -3.91 2.82 10.33
N GLU A 123 -5.21 3.01 10.22
CA GLU A 123 -6.23 2.13 10.81
C GLU A 123 -6.18 0.72 10.21
N VAL A 124 -5.95 0.62 8.89
CA VAL A 124 -5.77 -0.68 8.20
C VAL A 124 -4.50 -1.37 8.70
N LEU A 125 -3.41 -0.61 8.86
CA LEU A 125 -2.15 -1.16 9.36
C LEU A 125 -2.28 -1.62 10.82
N GLU A 126 -2.94 -0.85 11.67
CA GLU A 126 -3.18 -1.24 13.07
C GLU A 126 -3.90 -2.56 13.13
N THR A 127 -5.02 -2.71 12.42
CA THR A 127 -5.80 -3.96 12.36
C THR A 127 -4.93 -5.14 11.91
N VAL A 128 -4.21 -5.00 10.80
CA VAL A 128 -3.39 -6.09 10.23
C VAL A 128 -2.24 -6.48 11.16
N PHE A 129 -1.59 -5.49 11.80
CA PHE A 129 -0.45 -5.76 12.67
C PHE A 129 -0.86 -6.24 14.08
N GLU A 130 -2.05 -5.89 14.57
CA GLU A 130 -2.60 -6.46 15.80
C GLU A 130 -2.93 -7.95 15.61
N GLU A 131 -3.56 -8.32 14.49
CA GLU A 131 -3.85 -9.72 14.15
C GLU A 131 -2.58 -10.59 14.08
N GLU A 132 -1.47 -10.03 13.60
CA GLU A 132 -0.18 -10.73 13.44
C GLU A 132 0.79 -10.52 14.62
N GLY A 133 0.42 -9.74 15.63
CA GLY A 133 1.32 -9.32 16.72
C GLY A 133 1.90 -10.47 17.54
N SER A 134 1.16 -11.57 17.72
CA SER A 134 1.64 -12.78 18.40
C SER A 134 2.75 -13.50 17.62
N GLN A 135 2.74 -13.40 16.29
CA GLN A 135 3.71 -14.04 15.42
C GLN A 135 5.08 -13.33 15.44
N GLN A 136 5.13 -12.04 15.83
CA GLN A 136 6.38 -11.27 15.81
C GLN A 136 7.43 -11.81 16.80
N MET A 137 6.99 -12.27 17.97
CA MET A 137 7.89 -12.86 18.97
C MET A 137 8.48 -14.18 18.45
N GLU A 138 7.68 -15.05 17.82
CA GLU A 138 8.16 -16.30 17.26
C GLU A 138 9.19 -16.06 16.15
N ASP A 139 8.90 -15.13 15.26
CA ASP A 139 9.78 -14.75 14.15
C ASP A 139 11.13 -14.20 14.64
N ILE A 140 11.13 -13.33 15.66
CA ILE A 140 12.39 -12.79 16.21
C ILE A 140 13.17 -13.87 16.98
N LEU A 141 12.51 -14.73 17.74
CA LEU A 141 13.16 -15.83 18.47
C LEU A 141 13.94 -16.74 17.52
N GLU A 142 13.34 -17.16 16.39
CA GLU A 142 14.02 -17.98 15.40
C GLU A 142 15.26 -17.27 14.83
N GLN A 143 15.12 -16.01 14.45
CA GLN A 143 16.21 -15.24 13.87
C GLN A 143 17.34 -14.95 14.89
N VAL A 144 16.99 -14.60 16.13
CA VAL A 144 17.97 -14.37 17.20
C VAL A 144 18.71 -15.65 17.51
N ARG A 145 18.02 -16.77 17.71
CA ARG A 145 18.65 -18.09 17.95
C ARG A 145 19.64 -18.45 16.85
N LYS A 146 19.25 -18.28 15.58
CA LYS A 146 20.12 -18.53 14.43
C LYS A 146 21.35 -17.61 14.40
N TYR A 147 21.20 -16.36 14.81
CA TYR A 147 22.30 -15.40 14.83
C TYR A 147 23.26 -15.66 16.01
N MET A 148 22.71 -16.04 17.19
CA MET A 148 23.47 -16.35 18.40
C MET A 148 24.42 -17.54 18.20
N ARG A 149 24.08 -18.52 17.36
CA ARG A 149 24.98 -19.65 17.01
C ARG A 149 26.34 -19.24 16.44
N LYS A 150 26.52 -17.98 16.08
CA LYS A 150 27.81 -17.45 15.61
C LYS A 150 28.78 -17.15 16.76
N PHE A 151 28.29 -17.15 17.98
CA PHE A 151 29.07 -16.84 19.18
C PHE A 151 29.24 -18.10 20.00
N PRO A 152 30.50 -18.50 20.34
CA PRO A 152 30.75 -19.70 21.15
C PRO A 152 30.18 -19.60 22.57
N GLU A 153 30.17 -18.38 23.12
CA GLU A 153 29.60 -18.05 24.41
C GLU A 153 28.81 -16.73 24.28
N LEU A 154 27.71 -16.64 25.02
CA LEU A 154 26.86 -15.45 25.00
C LEU A 154 27.26 -14.49 26.14
N ASP A 155 28.52 -14.06 26.12
CA ASP A 155 29.01 -13.04 27.02
C ASP A 155 28.41 -11.66 26.76
N PHE A 156 28.63 -10.70 27.65
CA PHE A 156 28.07 -9.34 27.52
C PHE A 156 28.41 -8.67 26.17
N PRO A 157 29.62 -8.73 25.60
CA PRO A 157 29.92 -8.24 24.26
C PRO A 157 29.14 -8.94 23.15
N ALA A 158 28.91 -10.25 23.23
CA ALA A 158 28.14 -11.00 22.26
C ALA A 158 26.66 -10.57 22.29
N ARG A 159 26.05 -10.45 23.49
CA ARG A 159 24.70 -9.92 23.68
C ARG A 159 24.53 -8.52 23.05
N GLN A 160 25.48 -7.63 23.25
CA GLN A 160 25.46 -6.31 22.64
C GLN A 160 25.50 -6.36 21.11
N LYS A 161 26.30 -7.28 20.52
CA LYS A 161 26.36 -7.46 19.06
C LYS A 161 25.04 -8.00 18.51
N VAL A 162 24.40 -8.95 19.20
CA VAL A 162 23.08 -9.48 18.87
C VAL A 162 22.06 -8.34 18.90
N TYR A 163 21.99 -7.62 20.01
CA TYR A 163 21.09 -6.47 20.18
C TYR A 163 21.27 -5.44 19.06
N ALA A 164 22.50 -4.98 18.84
CA ALA A 164 22.79 -3.98 17.81
C ALA A 164 22.46 -4.46 16.39
N HIS A 165 22.60 -5.76 16.11
CA HIS A 165 22.21 -6.34 14.82
C HIS A 165 20.71 -6.22 14.57
N PHE A 166 19.88 -6.60 15.55
CA PHE A 166 18.42 -6.58 15.40
C PHE A 166 17.85 -5.18 15.55
N ALA A 167 18.45 -4.30 16.37
CA ALA A 167 18.09 -2.89 16.44
C ALA A 167 18.28 -2.18 15.07
N ARG A 168 19.38 -2.47 14.36
CA ARG A 168 19.60 -1.96 13.00
C ARG A 168 18.60 -2.52 11.98
N LYS A 169 18.03 -3.70 12.22
CA LYS A 169 16.93 -4.25 11.42
C LYS A 169 15.57 -3.61 11.78
N GLY A 170 15.52 -2.75 12.81
CA GLY A 170 14.32 -2.01 13.21
C GLY A 170 13.40 -2.78 14.16
N TYR A 171 13.88 -3.82 14.83
CA TYR A 171 13.13 -4.45 15.93
C TYR A 171 13.13 -3.54 17.16
N ALA A 172 12.04 -3.55 17.93
CA ALA A 172 11.94 -2.80 19.19
C ALA A 172 12.92 -3.36 20.22
N GLY A 173 13.51 -2.47 21.03
CA GLY A 173 14.59 -2.86 21.92
C GLY A 173 14.16 -3.78 23.07
N ASP A 174 12.93 -3.66 23.55
CA ASP A 174 12.28 -4.55 24.52
C ASP A 174 12.07 -5.94 23.94
N LEU A 175 11.54 -6.03 22.71
CA LEU A 175 11.34 -7.28 22.01
C LEU A 175 12.67 -8.03 21.78
N ILE A 176 13.73 -7.30 21.44
CA ILE A 176 15.06 -7.92 21.24
C ILE A 176 15.59 -8.49 22.55
N ARG A 177 15.47 -7.73 23.67
CA ARG A 177 15.90 -8.21 25.00
C ARG A 177 15.14 -9.43 25.42
N GLU A 178 13.81 -9.38 25.34
CA GLU A 178 12.94 -10.52 25.66
C GLU A 178 13.29 -11.77 24.85
N ALA A 179 13.59 -11.59 23.55
CA ALA A 179 13.97 -12.71 22.69
C ALA A 179 15.34 -13.32 23.07
N ILE A 180 16.31 -12.48 23.45
CA ILE A 180 17.63 -12.95 23.91
C ILE A 180 17.46 -13.72 25.21
N ASP A 181 16.77 -13.14 26.21
CA ASP A 181 16.59 -13.73 27.52
C ASP A 181 15.84 -15.07 27.44
N LYS A 182 14.76 -15.16 26.65
CA LYS A 182 14.04 -16.43 26.42
C LYS A 182 14.90 -17.53 25.80
N ILE A 183 15.83 -17.19 24.93
CA ILE A 183 16.71 -18.18 24.29
C ILE A 183 17.73 -18.69 25.30
N GLU A 184 18.30 -17.81 26.11
CA GLU A 184 19.21 -18.21 27.18
C GLU A 184 18.56 -19.13 28.19
N GLU A 185 17.33 -18.81 28.66
CA GLU A 185 16.55 -19.66 29.57
C GLU A 185 16.24 -21.06 29.01
N LEU A 186 16.17 -21.20 27.68
CA LEU A 186 15.89 -22.48 27.02
C LEU A 186 17.16 -23.32 26.77
N GLU A 187 18.35 -22.71 26.85
CA GLU A 187 19.65 -23.37 26.60
C GLU A 187 20.41 -23.68 27.90
N GLU A 188 19.92 -23.21 29.08
CA GLU A 188 20.34 -23.60 30.43
C GLU A 188 19.67 -24.92 30.86
#